data_82d0cbed790aa0b71064a93dd83398b1
#
_entry.id   82d0cbed790aa0b71064a93dd83398b1
#
_cell.length_a   1.000
_cell.length_b   1.000
_cell.length_c   1.000
_cell.angle_alpha   90.00
_cell.angle_beta   90.00
_cell.angle_gamma   90.00
#
_symmetry.space_group_name_H-M   'P 1'
#
loop_
_entity.id
_entity.type
_entity.pdbx_description
1 polymer ?
#
loop_
_entity_poly.entity_id
_entity_poly.type
_entity_poly.pdbx_seq_one_letter_code
_entity_poly.pdbx_strand_id
1 'polypeptide(L)'
;MTATSATASSTRPGPAPRAPHTTTAGPHPDASDPADPDPADPCAAAYRRLAVLSPVLRVHCAPPRRGHGWIPAADLADRPGAVRDLIAHDARQGLARYGQPLRPDVAAGFALHRFVWPASLLFTAPWFLERRVPLLTPADVSLRRRTGEVTVRPGAFACLPEDPAAELPQARPVPGGAALAAELRRAVGGFLAPVLAAFRPEVRRGPRVLWAMATDAAVEGLWHVAGLLGEEERARTELTALLDPAAPACTPGAATTSAPGPSPFTPGAGFGPRGGGPGGPSGTDRARASCCLVYTAEPAAMCGGCPRVTRN
;
A
#
# COMPACT_ATOMS: atom_id res chain seq x y z
N MET A 1 58.08 -40.04 -11.01
CA MET A 1 58.00 -38.63 -11.44
C MET A 1 56.98 -38.58 -12.57
N THR A 2 55.75 -38.28 -12.26
CA THR A 2 54.68 -38.04 -13.26
C THR A 2 53.77 -36.95 -12.72
N ALA A 3 53.84 -35.79 -13.36
CA ALA A 3 53.07 -34.60 -13.01
C ALA A 3 51.67 -34.72 -13.62
N THR A 4 50.62 -34.60 -12.81
CA THR A 4 49.24 -34.55 -13.26
C THR A 4 48.79 -33.06 -13.29
N SER A 5 48.57 -32.56 -14.50
CA SER A 5 47.99 -31.24 -14.74
C SER A 5 46.52 -31.22 -14.38
N ALA A 6 46.13 -30.35 -13.48
CA ALA A 6 44.73 -30.04 -13.20
C ALA A 6 44.23 -28.92 -14.13
N THR A 7 43.26 -29.21 -14.97
CA THR A 7 42.57 -28.28 -15.84
C THR A 7 41.48 -27.55 -15.04
N ALA A 8 41.64 -26.25 -14.85
CA ALA A 8 40.62 -25.40 -14.25
C ALA A 8 39.51 -25.09 -15.28
N SER A 9 38.32 -25.60 -15.04
CA SER A 9 37.11 -25.21 -15.78
C SER A 9 36.60 -23.85 -15.31
N SER A 10 36.77 -22.85 -16.19
CA SER A 10 36.17 -21.53 -16.03
C SER A 10 34.68 -21.57 -16.40
N THR A 11 33.82 -21.53 -15.40
CA THR A 11 32.38 -21.40 -15.60
C THR A 11 32.04 -19.91 -15.80
N ARG A 12 31.72 -19.52 -17.02
CA ARG A 12 31.19 -18.18 -17.35
C ARG A 12 29.83 -17.99 -16.67
N PRO A 13 29.55 -16.85 -16.04
CA PRO A 13 28.22 -16.56 -15.57
C PRO A 13 27.27 -16.32 -16.76
N GLY A 14 26.13 -16.98 -16.74
CA GLY A 14 25.06 -16.84 -17.72
C GLY A 14 24.45 -15.43 -17.71
N PRO A 15 23.84 -14.99 -18.83
CA PRO A 15 23.27 -13.66 -18.94
C PRO A 15 22.11 -13.47 -17.97
N ALA A 16 22.06 -12.29 -17.35
CA ALA A 16 20.97 -11.85 -16.49
C ALA A 16 19.63 -11.90 -17.23
N PRO A 17 18.51 -12.19 -16.54
CA PRO A 17 17.18 -12.22 -17.16
C PRO A 17 16.82 -10.83 -17.70
N ARG A 18 16.52 -10.78 -18.99
CA ARG A 18 16.04 -9.59 -19.69
C ARG A 18 14.71 -9.14 -19.07
N ALA A 19 14.61 -7.84 -18.79
CA ALA A 19 13.37 -7.18 -18.46
C ALA A 19 12.32 -7.43 -19.57
N PRO A 20 11.02 -7.58 -19.24
CA PRO A 20 9.98 -7.79 -20.22
C PRO A 20 9.89 -6.59 -21.16
N HIS A 21 9.94 -6.85 -22.46
CA HIS A 21 9.76 -5.86 -23.52
C HIS A 21 8.39 -5.17 -23.36
N THR A 22 8.39 -3.87 -23.15
CA THR A 22 7.23 -3.01 -23.28
C THR A 22 6.80 -3.02 -24.75
N THR A 23 5.72 -3.74 -25.03
CA THR A 23 5.00 -3.59 -26.30
C THR A 23 4.35 -2.21 -26.29
N THR A 24 4.85 -1.33 -27.14
CA THR A 24 4.27 -0.01 -27.39
C THR A 24 2.90 -0.22 -28.05
N ALA A 25 1.83 -0.17 -27.23
CA ALA A 25 0.47 -0.07 -27.75
C ALA A 25 0.31 1.35 -28.31
N GLY A 26 -0.02 1.45 -29.60
CA GLY A 26 -0.34 2.71 -30.27
C GLY A 26 -1.49 3.46 -29.58
N PRO A 27 -1.65 4.76 -29.85
CA PRO A 27 -2.65 5.59 -29.19
C PRO A 27 -4.06 5.09 -29.52
N HIS A 28 -4.79 4.65 -28.50
CA HIS A 28 -6.24 4.39 -28.60
C HIS A 28 -6.98 5.73 -28.64
N PRO A 29 -7.94 5.93 -29.56
CA PRO A 29 -8.59 7.23 -29.77
C PRO A 29 -9.67 7.62 -28.73
N ASP A 30 -9.67 7.04 -27.53
CA ASP A 30 -10.64 7.33 -26.45
C ASP A 30 -10.01 7.69 -25.11
N ALA A 31 -8.78 8.20 -25.15
CA ALA A 31 -8.19 8.87 -24.00
C ALA A 31 -8.65 10.34 -24.05
N SER A 32 -9.81 10.64 -23.48
CA SER A 32 -10.07 11.99 -22.97
C SER A 32 -8.91 12.30 -22.03
N ASP A 33 -8.12 13.29 -22.40
CA ASP A 33 -6.98 13.79 -21.63
C ASP A 33 -7.44 13.95 -20.17
N PRO A 34 -6.73 13.37 -19.19
CA PRO A 34 -7.12 13.54 -17.81
C PRO A 34 -7.09 15.06 -17.54
N ALA A 35 -8.27 15.62 -17.30
CA ALA A 35 -8.38 17.02 -16.92
C ALA A 35 -7.31 17.33 -15.88
N ASP A 36 -6.54 18.39 -16.09
CA ASP A 36 -5.54 18.86 -15.13
C ASP A 36 -6.18 18.86 -13.73
N PRO A 37 -5.52 18.25 -12.72
CA PRO A 37 -6.11 18.16 -11.40
C PRO A 37 -6.50 19.53 -10.93
N ASP A 38 -7.75 19.67 -10.51
CA ASP A 38 -8.33 20.90 -10.00
C ASP A 38 -7.36 21.51 -8.99
N PRO A 39 -6.83 22.72 -9.22
CA PRO A 39 -5.92 23.38 -8.29
C PRO A 39 -6.54 23.62 -6.91
N ALA A 40 -7.86 23.46 -6.78
CA ALA A 40 -8.59 23.53 -5.52
C ALA A 40 -8.48 22.26 -4.65
N ASP A 41 -7.92 21.14 -5.15
CA ASP A 41 -7.70 19.95 -4.29
C ASP A 41 -6.43 20.11 -3.45
N PRO A 42 -6.56 20.20 -2.11
CA PRO A 42 -5.43 20.41 -1.21
C PRO A 42 -4.38 19.31 -1.24
N CYS A 43 -4.73 18.09 -1.66
CA CYS A 43 -3.81 16.95 -1.75
C CYS A 43 -3.31 16.70 -3.19
N ALA A 44 -3.73 17.47 -4.17
CA ALA A 44 -3.38 17.26 -5.57
C ALA A 44 -1.87 17.30 -5.83
N ALA A 45 -1.14 18.18 -5.14
CA ALA A 45 0.32 18.29 -5.29
C ALA A 45 1.03 17.00 -4.81
N ALA A 46 0.62 16.44 -3.68
CA ALA A 46 1.14 15.15 -3.20
C ALA A 46 0.86 14.01 -4.18
N TYR A 47 -0.35 13.95 -4.76
CA TYR A 47 -0.71 12.92 -5.74
C TYR A 47 0.06 13.08 -7.06
N ARG A 48 0.26 14.30 -7.55
CA ARG A 48 1.14 14.55 -8.72
C ARG A 48 2.57 14.10 -8.45
N ARG A 49 3.11 14.45 -7.28
CA ARG A 49 4.46 14.02 -6.87
C ARG A 49 4.55 12.50 -6.78
N LEU A 50 3.54 11.84 -6.22
CA LEU A 50 3.46 10.37 -6.14
C LEU A 50 3.45 9.74 -7.55
N ALA A 51 2.70 10.28 -8.51
CA ALA A 51 2.65 9.78 -9.88
C ALA A 51 3.99 9.91 -10.61
N VAL A 52 4.77 10.95 -10.33
CA VAL A 52 6.13 11.14 -10.86
C VAL A 52 7.10 10.13 -10.25
N LEU A 53 7.03 9.93 -8.93
CA LEU A 53 7.91 9.00 -8.21
C LEU A 53 7.63 7.54 -8.53
N SER A 54 6.37 7.19 -8.67
CA SER A 54 5.93 5.80 -8.86
C SER A 54 4.97 5.70 -10.04
N PRO A 55 5.47 5.54 -11.28
CA PRO A 55 4.64 5.51 -12.49
C PRO A 55 3.67 4.33 -12.55
N VAL A 56 3.80 3.36 -11.63
CA VAL A 56 2.86 2.24 -11.47
C VAL A 56 1.57 2.64 -10.77
N LEU A 57 1.50 3.85 -10.19
CA LEU A 57 0.34 4.39 -9.51
C LEU A 57 0.07 5.81 -9.98
N ARG A 58 -1.05 6.00 -10.67
CA ARG A 58 -1.49 7.32 -11.16
C ARG A 58 -2.77 7.71 -10.46
N VAL A 59 -2.71 8.78 -9.68
CA VAL A 59 -3.87 9.29 -8.94
C VAL A 59 -4.44 10.51 -9.67
N HIS A 60 -5.72 10.43 -9.99
CA HIS A 60 -6.50 11.50 -10.62
C HIS A 60 -7.48 12.08 -9.60
N CYS A 61 -7.43 13.38 -9.36
CA CYS A 61 -8.40 14.10 -8.55
C CYS A 61 -9.71 14.26 -9.35
N ALA A 62 -10.57 13.25 -9.29
CA ALA A 62 -11.80 13.17 -10.06
C ALA A 62 -12.84 12.31 -9.34
N PRO A 63 -14.14 12.45 -9.63
CA PRO A 63 -15.17 11.55 -9.12
C PRO A 63 -14.88 10.09 -9.46
N PRO A 64 -15.29 9.14 -8.60
CA PRO A 64 -15.12 7.71 -8.85
C PRO A 64 -15.75 7.28 -10.16
N ARG A 65 -15.04 6.44 -10.92
CA ARG A 65 -15.47 5.92 -12.22
C ARG A 65 -15.98 4.50 -12.08
N ARG A 66 -16.86 4.10 -13.00
CA ARG A 66 -17.43 2.75 -13.11
C ARG A 66 -17.28 2.21 -14.53
N GLY A 67 -17.29 0.90 -14.68
CA GLY A 67 -17.14 0.25 -15.99
C GLY A 67 -15.71 0.31 -16.55
N HIS A 68 -15.47 -0.28 -17.70
CA HIS A 68 -14.17 -0.29 -18.39
C HIS A 68 -12.97 -0.69 -17.52
N GLY A 69 -13.21 -1.61 -16.56
CA GLY A 69 -12.18 -2.08 -15.63
C GLY A 69 -11.98 -1.20 -14.37
N TRP A 70 -12.75 -0.14 -14.21
CA TRP A 70 -12.82 0.63 -12.97
C TRP A 70 -13.66 -0.07 -11.92
N ILE A 71 -13.14 -0.14 -10.71
CA ILE A 71 -13.76 -0.76 -9.53
C ILE A 71 -13.91 0.32 -8.46
N PRO A 72 -15.12 0.83 -8.18
CA PRO A 72 -15.35 1.67 -7.03
C PRO A 72 -15.02 0.92 -5.74
N ALA A 73 -14.31 1.56 -4.80
CA ALA A 73 -13.99 0.93 -3.54
C ALA A 73 -15.25 0.61 -2.69
N ALA A 74 -16.31 1.42 -2.83
CA ALA A 74 -17.59 1.14 -2.22
C ALA A 74 -18.20 -0.19 -2.72
N ASP A 75 -18.05 -0.53 -4.01
CA ASP A 75 -18.55 -1.80 -4.53
C ASP A 75 -17.86 -3.01 -3.87
N LEU A 76 -16.60 -2.89 -3.47
CA LEU A 76 -15.91 -3.95 -2.73
C LEU A 76 -16.46 -4.11 -1.32
N ALA A 77 -16.90 -3.02 -0.69
CA ALA A 77 -17.51 -3.06 0.64
C ALA A 77 -18.95 -3.61 0.62
N ASP A 78 -19.74 -3.20 -0.38
CA ASP A 78 -21.19 -3.38 -0.37
C ASP A 78 -21.69 -4.53 -1.27
N ARG A 79 -20.84 -5.00 -2.20
CA ARG A 79 -21.23 -6.02 -3.20
C ARG A 79 -20.34 -7.27 -3.11
N PRO A 80 -20.79 -8.34 -2.48
CA PRO A 80 -19.99 -9.57 -2.30
C PRO A 80 -19.43 -10.15 -3.62
N GLY A 81 -20.13 -9.98 -4.75
CA GLY A 81 -19.66 -10.37 -6.07
C GLY A 81 -18.41 -9.63 -6.51
N ALA A 82 -18.27 -8.33 -6.17
CA ALA A 82 -17.13 -7.51 -6.59
C ALA A 82 -15.80 -8.01 -6.01
N VAL A 83 -15.80 -8.46 -4.76
CA VAL A 83 -14.60 -9.07 -4.14
C VAL A 83 -14.24 -10.37 -4.85
N ARG A 84 -15.20 -11.25 -5.14
CA ARG A 84 -14.95 -12.50 -5.86
C ARG A 84 -14.44 -12.26 -7.28
N ASP A 85 -14.97 -11.28 -7.99
CA ASP A 85 -14.51 -10.89 -9.34
C ASP A 85 -13.04 -10.40 -9.28
N LEU A 86 -12.70 -9.61 -8.26
CA LEU A 86 -11.34 -9.13 -8.05
C LEU A 86 -10.39 -10.31 -7.76
N ILE A 87 -10.78 -11.25 -6.90
CA ILE A 87 -10.00 -12.45 -6.59
C ILE A 87 -9.83 -13.33 -7.83
N ALA A 88 -10.89 -13.56 -8.60
CA ALA A 88 -10.83 -14.32 -9.86
C ALA A 88 -9.89 -13.68 -10.88
N HIS A 89 -9.86 -12.34 -10.96
CA HIS A 89 -8.89 -11.62 -11.78
C HIS A 89 -7.45 -11.93 -11.32
N ASP A 90 -7.16 -11.84 -10.03
CA ASP A 90 -5.82 -12.12 -9.49
C ASP A 90 -5.42 -13.60 -9.59
N ALA A 91 -6.37 -14.53 -9.50
CA ALA A 91 -6.13 -15.94 -9.76
C ALA A 91 -5.67 -16.19 -11.20
N ARG A 92 -6.32 -15.55 -12.19
CA ARG A 92 -5.90 -15.62 -13.60
C ARG A 92 -4.52 -15.03 -13.82
N GLN A 93 -4.22 -13.88 -13.21
CA GLN A 93 -2.89 -13.27 -13.28
C GLN A 93 -1.83 -14.17 -12.64
N GLY A 94 -2.16 -14.80 -11.52
CA GLY A 94 -1.29 -15.77 -10.86
C GLY A 94 -1.00 -16.99 -11.74
N LEU A 95 -2.02 -17.56 -12.37
CA LEU A 95 -1.83 -18.67 -13.32
C LEU A 95 -0.90 -18.27 -14.48
N ALA A 96 -1.11 -17.08 -15.06
CA ALA A 96 -0.27 -16.59 -16.15
C ALA A 96 1.19 -16.36 -15.71
N ARG A 97 1.40 -15.92 -14.48
CA ARG A 97 2.73 -15.60 -13.95
C ARG A 97 3.51 -16.84 -13.49
N TYR A 98 2.84 -17.76 -12.78
CA TYR A 98 3.49 -18.88 -12.09
C TYR A 98 3.32 -20.23 -12.83
N GLY A 99 2.55 -20.27 -13.92
CA GLY A 99 2.29 -21.48 -14.69
C GLY A 99 1.43 -22.54 -13.95
N GLN A 100 0.91 -22.20 -12.75
CA GLN A 100 0.08 -23.07 -11.94
C GLN A 100 -1.04 -22.29 -11.24
N PRO A 101 -2.19 -22.92 -10.95
CA PRO A 101 -3.28 -22.29 -10.24
C PRO A 101 -2.85 -21.89 -8.82
N LEU A 102 -3.17 -20.68 -8.41
CA LEU A 102 -3.03 -20.27 -7.02
C LEU A 102 -4.11 -20.96 -6.17
N ARG A 103 -3.76 -21.31 -4.95
CA ARG A 103 -4.77 -21.68 -3.94
C ARG A 103 -5.73 -20.50 -3.75
N PRO A 104 -7.04 -20.75 -3.51
CA PRO A 104 -8.04 -19.67 -3.37
C PRO A 104 -7.69 -18.63 -2.32
N ASP A 105 -7.20 -19.06 -1.14
CA ASP A 105 -6.79 -18.17 -0.05
C ASP A 105 -5.55 -17.33 -0.40
N VAL A 106 -4.68 -17.83 -1.26
CA VAL A 106 -3.50 -17.10 -1.77
C VAL A 106 -3.93 -16.05 -2.79
N ALA A 107 -4.79 -16.43 -3.74
CA ALA A 107 -5.35 -15.48 -4.72
C ALA A 107 -6.12 -14.35 -4.02
N ALA A 108 -6.91 -14.67 -3.00
CA ALA A 108 -7.62 -13.68 -2.19
C ALA A 108 -6.65 -12.75 -1.42
N GLY A 109 -5.58 -13.31 -0.85
CA GLY A 109 -4.52 -12.52 -0.20
C GLY A 109 -3.80 -11.59 -1.18
N PHE A 110 -3.52 -12.03 -2.40
CA PHE A 110 -2.91 -11.19 -3.43
C PHE A 110 -3.86 -10.09 -3.89
N ALA A 111 -5.14 -10.40 -4.09
CA ALA A 111 -6.15 -9.41 -4.44
C ALA A 111 -6.27 -8.34 -3.37
N LEU A 112 -6.31 -8.73 -2.09
CA LEU A 112 -6.34 -7.81 -0.96
C LEU A 112 -5.09 -6.93 -0.92
N HIS A 113 -3.89 -7.51 -0.98
CA HIS A 113 -2.64 -6.74 -0.93
C HIS A 113 -2.57 -5.70 -2.05
N ARG A 114 -2.88 -6.11 -3.28
CA ARG A 114 -2.86 -5.22 -4.45
C ARG A 114 -3.95 -4.15 -4.43
N PHE A 115 -5.01 -4.32 -3.65
CA PHE A 115 -5.98 -3.25 -3.38
C PHE A 115 -5.47 -2.32 -2.28
N VAL A 116 -5.03 -2.88 -1.15
CA VAL A 116 -4.68 -2.08 0.03
C VAL A 116 -3.40 -1.26 -0.19
N TRP A 117 -2.42 -1.77 -0.92
CA TRP A 117 -1.17 -1.07 -1.19
C TRP A 117 -1.39 0.31 -1.83
N PRO A 118 -2.06 0.45 -2.99
CA PRO A 118 -2.35 1.77 -3.58
C PRO A 118 -3.35 2.57 -2.74
N ALA A 119 -4.36 1.92 -2.15
CA ALA A 119 -5.33 2.60 -1.31
C ALA A 119 -4.69 3.26 -0.08
N SER A 120 -3.74 2.60 0.56
CA SER A 120 -3.00 3.17 1.69
C SER A 120 -2.19 4.41 1.30
N LEU A 121 -1.61 4.42 0.11
CA LEU A 121 -0.83 5.54 -0.40
C LEU A 121 -1.67 6.81 -0.62
N LEU A 122 -2.98 6.67 -0.83
CA LEU A 122 -3.87 7.84 -0.93
C LEU A 122 -3.89 8.66 0.37
N PHE A 123 -3.60 8.04 1.50
CA PHE A 123 -3.54 8.68 2.81
C PHE A 123 -2.11 8.96 3.26
N THR A 124 -1.23 7.96 3.13
CA THR A 124 0.11 8.04 3.69
C THR A 124 1.04 8.94 2.88
N ALA A 125 0.85 9.05 1.55
CA ALA A 125 1.69 9.92 0.74
C ALA A 125 1.40 11.42 1.00
N PRO A 126 0.15 11.93 1.00
CA PRO A 126 -0.11 13.32 1.38
C PRO A 126 0.31 13.62 2.83
N TRP A 127 0.12 12.70 3.75
CA TRP A 127 0.59 12.87 5.13
C TRP A 127 2.10 13.00 5.21
N PHE A 128 2.85 12.16 4.51
CA PHE A 128 4.30 12.18 4.52
C PHE A 128 4.86 13.40 3.78
N LEU A 129 4.31 13.73 2.61
CA LEU A 129 4.83 14.77 1.73
C LEU A 129 4.42 16.20 2.15
N GLU A 130 3.21 16.36 2.65
CA GLU A 130 2.59 17.68 2.86
C GLU A 130 1.98 17.89 4.25
N ARG A 131 2.07 16.90 5.13
CA ARG A 131 1.39 16.95 6.45
C ARG A 131 -0.12 17.15 6.34
N ARG A 132 -0.74 16.56 5.31
CA ARG A 132 -2.19 16.56 5.09
C ARG A 132 -2.74 15.15 5.07
N VAL A 133 -3.85 14.92 5.74
CA VAL A 133 -4.53 13.62 5.77
C VAL A 133 -5.88 13.76 5.09
N PRO A 134 -6.09 13.24 3.87
CA PRO A 134 -7.40 13.26 3.23
C PRO A 134 -8.38 12.38 4.00
N LEU A 135 -9.62 12.84 4.16
CA LEU A 135 -10.68 12.15 4.90
C LEU A 135 -11.62 11.43 3.92
N LEU A 136 -11.07 10.42 3.23
CA LEU A 136 -11.77 9.66 2.20
C LEU A 136 -12.62 8.53 2.79
N THR A 137 -13.72 8.24 2.11
CA THR A 137 -14.53 7.04 2.28
C THR A 137 -14.40 6.13 1.06
N PRO A 138 -14.82 4.86 1.11
CA PRO A 138 -14.85 3.99 -0.08
C PRO A 138 -15.67 4.58 -1.26
N ALA A 139 -16.65 5.44 -0.97
CA ALA A 139 -17.44 6.11 -1.99
C ALA A 139 -16.68 7.19 -2.77
N ASP A 140 -15.50 7.61 -2.31
CA ASP A 140 -14.71 8.67 -2.91
C ASP A 140 -13.60 8.15 -3.83
N VAL A 141 -13.42 6.82 -3.92
CA VAL A 141 -12.28 6.20 -4.60
C VAL A 141 -12.73 5.14 -5.60
N SER A 142 -12.11 5.12 -6.78
CA SER A 142 -12.15 3.97 -7.69
C SER A 142 -10.75 3.62 -8.19
N LEU A 143 -10.53 2.34 -8.46
CA LEU A 143 -9.24 1.81 -8.91
C LEU A 143 -9.40 1.08 -10.25
N ARG A 144 -8.40 1.20 -11.12
CA ARG A 144 -8.28 0.46 -12.37
C ARG A 144 -7.05 -0.43 -12.31
N ARG A 145 -7.25 -1.68 -11.92
CA ARG A 145 -6.19 -2.65 -11.63
C ARG A 145 -5.18 -2.83 -12.76
N ARG A 146 -5.64 -2.84 -14.00
CA ARG A 146 -4.78 -3.12 -15.16
C ARG A 146 -3.76 -2.02 -15.44
N THR A 147 -4.08 -0.78 -15.12
CA THR A 147 -3.27 0.39 -15.44
C THR A 147 -2.64 1.06 -14.24
N GLY A 148 -3.03 0.66 -13.01
CA GLY A 148 -2.60 1.33 -11.78
C GLY A 148 -3.20 2.71 -11.58
N GLU A 149 -4.27 3.04 -12.33
CA GLU A 149 -4.97 4.31 -12.20
C GLU A 149 -5.93 4.28 -11.00
N VAL A 150 -5.99 5.38 -10.28
CA VAL A 150 -6.91 5.60 -9.17
C VAL A 150 -7.57 6.96 -9.34
N THR A 151 -8.89 7.04 -9.13
CA THR A 151 -9.56 8.31 -8.96
C THR A 151 -9.84 8.56 -7.49
N VAL A 152 -9.66 9.79 -7.07
CA VAL A 152 -9.97 10.27 -5.72
C VAL A 152 -10.84 11.50 -5.86
N ARG A 153 -12.03 11.47 -5.25
CA ARG A 153 -12.86 12.68 -5.15
C ARG A 153 -12.25 13.60 -4.11
N PRO A 154 -11.90 14.84 -4.46
CA PRO A 154 -11.47 15.83 -3.49
C PRO A 154 -12.50 16.04 -2.39
N GLY A 155 -12.05 16.23 -1.16
CA GLY A 155 -12.93 16.40 -0.01
C GLY A 155 -12.23 17.02 1.18
N ALA A 156 -12.78 16.77 2.38
CA ALA A 156 -12.19 17.24 3.61
C ALA A 156 -10.83 16.59 3.88
N PHE A 157 -9.96 17.31 4.57
CA PHE A 157 -8.64 16.85 4.98
C PHE A 157 -8.27 17.41 6.36
N ALA A 158 -7.47 16.65 7.12
CA ALA A 158 -6.85 17.15 8.33
C ALA A 158 -5.45 17.70 8.01
N CYS A 159 -5.05 18.80 8.67
CA CYS A 159 -3.76 19.45 8.51
C CYS A 159 -3.28 20.05 9.83
N LEU A 160 -2.05 20.58 9.85
CA LEU A 160 -1.55 21.35 10.97
C LEU A 160 -2.11 22.78 10.90
N PRO A 161 -2.18 23.54 12.02
CA PRO A 161 -2.72 24.89 12.03
C PRO A 161 -1.94 25.89 11.17
N GLU A 162 -0.63 25.64 11.00
CA GLU A 162 0.27 26.45 10.19
C GLU A 162 0.25 26.11 8.69
N ASP A 163 -0.55 25.11 8.28
CA ASP A 163 -0.68 24.75 6.87
C ASP A 163 -1.30 25.92 6.09
N PRO A 164 -0.73 26.31 4.93
CA PRO A 164 -1.33 27.35 4.08
C PRO A 164 -2.78 27.09 3.67
N ALA A 165 -3.21 25.83 3.66
CA ALA A 165 -4.58 25.44 3.33
C ALA A 165 -5.49 25.32 4.56
N ALA A 166 -5.04 25.68 5.77
CA ALA A 166 -5.82 25.53 7.02
C ALA A 166 -7.09 26.40 7.03
N GLU A 167 -7.10 27.50 6.28
CA GLU A 167 -8.25 28.42 6.16
C GLU A 167 -9.32 27.93 5.17
N LEU A 168 -9.07 26.85 4.42
CA LEU A 168 -10.05 26.34 3.46
C LEU A 168 -11.26 25.73 4.20
N PRO A 169 -12.49 25.86 3.67
CA PRO A 169 -13.69 25.35 4.33
C PRO A 169 -13.66 23.81 4.58
N GLN A 170 -12.92 23.08 3.76
CA GLN A 170 -12.76 21.62 3.89
C GLN A 170 -11.61 21.23 4.83
N ALA A 171 -10.81 22.17 5.31
CA ALA A 171 -9.70 21.90 6.23
C ALA A 171 -10.18 21.59 7.64
N ARG A 172 -9.49 20.70 8.31
CA ARG A 172 -9.64 20.39 9.74
C ARG A 172 -8.28 20.53 10.43
N PRO A 173 -7.92 21.70 10.90
CA PRO A 173 -6.68 21.89 11.66
C PRO A 173 -6.69 21.07 12.94
N VAL A 174 -5.55 20.39 13.22
CA VAL A 174 -5.37 19.56 14.41
C VAL A 174 -4.11 19.99 15.17
N PRO A 175 -4.09 19.87 16.51
CA PRO A 175 -3.04 20.46 17.34
C PRO A 175 -1.72 19.65 17.30
N GLY A 176 -1.07 19.59 16.14
CA GLY A 176 0.26 19.02 16.00
C GLY A 176 0.35 17.60 15.40
N GLY A 177 1.57 17.14 15.23
CA GLY A 177 1.87 15.92 14.48
C GLY A 177 1.28 14.63 15.07
N ALA A 178 1.20 14.51 16.40
CA ALA A 178 0.60 13.34 17.06
C ALA A 178 -0.90 13.24 16.76
N ALA A 179 -1.62 14.38 16.81
CA ALA A 179 -3.03 14.44 16.45
C ALA A 179 -3.24 14.15 14.97
N LEU A 180 -2.36 14.66 14.10
CA LEU A 180 -2.42 14.37 12.66
C LEU A 180 -2.17 12.88 12.36
N ALA A 181 -1.24 12.22 13.06
CA ALA A 181 -1.02 10.78 12.97
C ALA A 181 -2.24 9.97 13.45
N ALA A 182 -2.94 10.46 14.49
CA ALA A 182 -4.18 9.85 14.93
C ALA A 182 -5.31 9.98 13.90
N GLU A 183 -5.41 11.14 13.22
CA GLU A 183 -6.33 11.31 12.09
C GLU A 183 -6.00 10.36 10.94
N LEU A 184 -4.72 10.16 10.63
CA LEU A 184 -4.29 9.20 9.61
C LEU A 184 -4.75 7.78 9.97
N ARG A 185 -4.52 7.34 11.23
CA ARG A 185 -5.01 6.03 11.69
C ARG A 185 -6.52 5.89 11.54
N ARG A 186 -7.26 6.91 11.92
CA ARG A 186 -8.72 6.93 11.84
C ARG A 186 -9.21 6.88 10.39
N ALA A 187 -8.63 7.70 9.49
CA ALA A 187 -9.00 7.76 8.09
C ALA A 187 -8.73 6.43 7.37
N VAL A 188 -7.53 5.87 7.53
CA VAL A 188 -7.17 4.56 6.97
C VAL A 188 -8.07 3.46 7.54
N GLY A 189 -8.31 3.49 8.86
CA GLY A 189 -9.20 2.54 9.53
C GLY A 189 -10.61 2.56 9.00
N GLY A 190 -11.21 3.74 8.91
CA GLY A 190 -12.57 3.93 8.40
C GLY A 190 -12.72 3.51 6.93
N PHE A 191 -11.72 3.80 6.11
CA PHE A 191 -11.72 3.42 4.70
C PHE A 191 -11.57 1.89 4.51
N LEU A 192 -10.65 1.26 5.21
CA LEU A 192 -10.33 -0.16 4.99
C LEU A 192 -11.28 -1.12 5.71
N ALA A 193 -11.86 -0.75 6.87
CA ALA A 193 -12.66 -1.65 7.67
C ALA A 193 -13.80 -2.35 6.89
N PRO A 194 -14.67 -1.66 6.12
CA PRO A 194 -15.73 -2.31 5.38
C PRO A 194 -15.19 -3.22 4.27
N VAL A 195 -14.10 -2.83 3.60
CA VAL A 195 -13.48 -3.65 2.56
C VAL A 195 -12.87 -4.92 3.16
N LEU A 196 -12.14 -4.82 4.26
CA LEU A 196 -11.57 -5.98 4.96
C LEU A 196 -12.65 -6.94 5.45
N ALA A 197 -13.78 -6.40 5.92
CA ALA A 197 -14.94 -7.20 6.32
C ALA A 197 -15.49 -8.01 5.14
N ALA A 198 -15.57 -7.42 3.94
CA ALA A 198 -16.01 -8.09 2.72
C ALA A 198 -15.02 -9.15 2.21
N PHE A 199 -13.71 -8.95 2.41
CA PHE A 199 -12.69 -9.96 2.08
C PHE A 199 -12.62 -11.14 3.06
N ARG A 200 -13.12 -10.97 4.30
CA ARG A 200 -12.99 -11.96 5.37
C ARG A 200 -13.46 -13.37 4.98
N PRO A 201 -14.63 -13.58 4.36
CA PRO A 201 -15.09 -14.92 4.00
C PRO A 201 -14.19 -15.61 2.95
N GLU A 202 -13.53 -14.83 2.09
CA GLU A 202 -12.75 -15.34 0.96
C GLU A 202 -11.30 -15.70 1.36
N VAL A 203 -10.72 -15.01 2.35
CA VAL A 203 -9.30 -15.17 2.73
C VAL A 203 -9.09 -16.35 3.69
N ARG A 204 -10.13 -16.91 4.30
CA ARG A 204 -10.06 -17.98 5.32
C ARG A 204 -9.14 -17.62 6.50
N ARG A 205 -9.08 -16.36 6.89
CA ARG A 205 -8.27 -15.86 7.98
C ARG A 205 -9.08 -14.91 8.86
N GLY A 206 -8.71 -14.86 10.14
CA GLY A 206 -9.38 -13.98 11.10
C GLY A 206 -9.11 -12.49 10.82
N PRO A 207 -9.95 -11.57 11.36
CA PRO A 207 -9.82 -10.12 11.16
C PRO A 207 -8.43 -9.58 11.49
N ARG A 208 -7.79 -10.12 12.54
CA ARG A 208 -6.43 -9.72 12.95
C ARG A 208 -5.40 -9.92 11.84
N VAL A 209 -5.50 -11.01 11.08
CA VAL A 209 -4.57 -11.27 9.96
C VAL A 209 -4.84 -10.36 8.78
N LEU A 210 -6.11 -10.03 8.51
CA LEU A 210 -6.46 -9.07 7.47
C LEU A 210 -5.89 -7.68 7.78
N TRP A 211 -6.02 -7.23 9.02
CA TRP A 211 -5.41 -5.97 9.47
C TRP A 211 -3.89 -6.02 9.44
N ALA A 212 -3.27 -7.15 9.77
CA ALA A 212 -1.83 -7.33 9.64
C ALA A 212 -1.38 -7.21 8.17
N MET A 213 -2.12 -7.80 7.22
CA MET A 213 -1.84 -7.65 5.78
C MET A 213 -2.01 -6.20 5.32
N ALA A 214 -3.03 -5.51 5.81
CA ALA A 214 -3.27 -4.10 5.50
C ALA A 214 -2.16 -3.21 6.06
N THR A 215 -1.75 -3.44 7.30
CA THR A 215 -0.63 -2.72 7.93
C THR A 215 0.67 -2.92 7.16
N ASP A 216 1.00 -4.18 6.81
CA ASP A 216 2.20 -4.48 6.02
C ASP A 216 2.19 -3.77 4.67
N ALA A 217 1.03 -3.70 4.00
CA ALA A 217 0.89 -3.02 2.71
C ALA A 217 1.06 -1.49 2.83
N ALA A 218 0.51 -0.89 3.90
CA ALA A 218 0.66 0.54 4.17
C ALA A 218 2.11 0.92 4.47
N VAL A 219 2.78 0.13 5.31
CA VAL A 219 4.22 0.31 5.63
C VAL A 219 5.07 0.15 4.37
N GLU A 220 4.80 -0.88 3.57
CA GLU A 220 5.52 -1.15 2.33
C GLU A 220 5.36 -0.02 1.32
N GLY A 221 4.14 0.48 1.17
CA GLY A 221 3.85 1.57 0.23
C GLY A 221 4.59 2.85 0.59
N LEU A 222 4.51 3.29 1.83
CA LEU A 222 5.20 4.49 2.27
C LEU A 222 6.72 4.32 2.24
N TRP A 223 7.23 3.15 2.66
CA TRP A 223 8.65 2.84 2.59
C TRP A 223 9.19 2.89 1.15
N HIS A 224 8.41 2.37 0.20
CA HIS A 224 8.75 2.46 -1.23
C HIS A 224 8.85 3.91 -1.71
N VAL A 225 7.89 4.76 -1.37
CA VAL A 225 7.90 6.20 -1.72
C VAL A 225 9.10 6.91 -1.07
N ALA A 226 9.36 6.63 0.19
CA ALA A 226 10.49 7.21 0.91
C ALA A 226 11.84 6.80 0.30
N GLY A 227 11.98 5.54 -0.13
CA GLY A 227 13.17 5.06 -0.83
C GLY A 227 13.41 5.77 -2.16
N LEU A 228 12.36 6.08 -2.91
CA LEU A 228 12.45 6.87 -4.14
C LEU A 228 12.86 8.33 -3.88
N LEU A 229 12.65 8.81 -2.67
CA LEU A 229 13.02 10.18 -2.23
C LEU A 229 14.37 10.23 -1.51
N GLY A 230 14.96 9.09 -1.12
CA GLY A 230 16.13 9.04 -0.23
C GLY A 230 15.80 9.46 1.22
N GLU A 231 14.53 9.30 1.64
CA GLU A 231 14.03 9.72 2.96
C GLU A 231 13.66 8.51 3.85
N GLU A 232 14.32 7.38 3.69
CA GLU A 232 13.99 6.14 4.42
C GLU A 232 14.10 6.29 5.94
N GLU A 233 15.09 7.01 6.43
CA GLU A 233 15.26 7.20 7.88
C GLU A 233 14.13 8.01 8.49
N ARG A 234 13.65 9.04 7.78
CA ARG A 234 12.47 9.80 8.15
C ARG A 234 11.22 8.91 8.17
N ALA A 235 11.01 8.13 7.10
CA ALA A 235 9.87 7.21 7.02
C ALA A 235 9.93 6.15 8.12
N ARG A 236 11.10 5.63 8.46
CA ARG A 236 11.28 4.68 9.57
C ARG A 236 10.83 5.29 10.89
N THR A 237 11.27 6.50 11.20
CA THR A 237 10.91 7.21 12.41
C THR A 237 9.40 7.46 12.49
N GLU A 238 8.82 7.99 11.41
CA GLU A 238 7.40 8.33 11.36
C GLU A 238 6.50 7.10 11.36
N LEU A 239 6.86 6.04 10.65
CA LEU A 239 6.12 4.77 10.67
C LEU A 239 6.21 4.10 12.03
N THR A 240 7.36 4.13 12.71
CA THR A 240 7.48 3.58 14.07
C THR A 240 6.52 4.29 15.03
N ALA A 241 6.46 5.63 14.98
CA ALA A 241 5.53 6.40 15.79
C ALA A 241 4.05 6.16 15.41
N LEU A 242 3.77 6.00 14.11
CA LEU A 242 2.41 5.72 13.61
C LEU A 242 1.89 4.36 14.08
N LEU A 243 2.77 3.36 14.14
CA LEU A 243 2.45 1.97 14.49
C LEU A 243 2.48 1.71 16.00
N ASP A 244 2.94 2.66 16.80
CA ASP A 244 3.00 2.51 18.26
C ASP A 244 1.60 2.26 18.84
N PRO A 245 1.36 1.11 19.47
CA PRO A 245 0.06 0.81 20.08
C PRO A 245 -0.24 1.69 21.29
N ALA A 246 0.78 2.28 21.93
CA ALA A 246 0.64 3.21 23.05
C ALA A 246 0.40 4.65 22.60
N ALA A 247 0.48 4.94 21.29
CA ALA A 247 0.20 6.27 20.77
C ALA A 247 -1.24 6.67 21.11
N PRO A 248 -1.46 7.87 21.67
CA PRO A 248 -2.77 8.28 22.16
C PRO A 248 -3.80 8.20 21.02
N ALA A 249 -4.88 7.48 21.28
CA ALA A 249 -6.10 7.66 20.52
C ALA A 249 -6.52 9.13 20.69
N CYS A 250 -6.99 9.78 19.62
CA CYS A 250 -7.40 11.18 19.69
C CYS A 250 -8.25 11.46 20.93
N THR A 251 -7.80 12.41 21.75
CA THR A 251 -8.63 12.95 22.84
C THR A 251 -9.82 13.64 22.19
N PRO A 252 -11.08 13.32 22.58
CA PRO A 252 -12.25 13.92 21.95
C PRO A 252 -12.36 15.37 22.40
N GLY A 253 -12.10 16.29 21.51
CA GLY A 253 -12.27 17.72 21.70
C GLY A 253 -13.02 18.40 20.57
N ALA A 254 -13.90 17.70 19.85
CA ALA A 254 -14.94 18.26 18.99
C ALA A 254 -15.86 17.13 18.51
N ALA A 255 -17.08 17.13 19.01
CA ALA A 255 -18.30 16.54 18.47
C ALA A 255 -18.19 15.57 17.26
N THR A 256 -17.77 14.33 17.51
CA THR A 256 -18.19 13.17 16.71
C THR A 256 -18.39 11.99 17.65
N THR A 257 -19.60 11.47 17.68
CA THR A 257 -20.19 10.48 18.57
C THR A 257 -19.67 9.03 18.35
N SER A 258 -18.39 8.83 18.09
CA SER A 258 -17.79 7.50 18.05
C SER A 258 -16.58 7.47 18.99
N ALA A 259 -16.63 6.58 19.98
CA ALA A 259 -15.50 6.30 20.84
C ALA A 259 -14.24 5.97 20.01
N PRO A 260 -13.05 6.41 20.42
CA PRO A 260 -11.81 6.07 19.73
C PRO A 260 -11.64 4.55 19.80
N GLY A 261 -11.81 3.89 18.66
CA GLY A 261 -11.50 2.48 18.52
C GLY A 261 -9.99 2.25 18.64
N PRO A 262 -9.55 1.03 18.94
CA PRO A 262 -8.15 0.67 18.95
C PRO A 262 -7.52 0.99 17.58
N SER A 263 -6.21 1.30 17.56
CA SER A 263 -5.47 1.55 16.32
C SER A 263 -5.78 0.44 15.30
N PRO A 264 -6.12 0.77 14.03
CA PRO A 264 -6.38 -0.24 13.02
C PRO A 264 -5.11 -0.99 12.64
N PHE A 265 -3.95 -0.44 12.93
CA PHE A 265 -2.68 -1.05 12.59
C PHE A 265 -2.30 -2.14 13.58
N THR A 266 -1.81 -3.26 13.04
CA THR A 266 -1.41 -4.42 13.83
C THR A 266 0.01 -4.22 14.37
N PRO A 267 0.24 -4.38 15.68
CA PRO A 267 1.59 -4.38 16.24
C PRO A 267 2.47 -5.46 15.60
N GLY A 268 3.78 -5.18 15.50
CA GLY A 268 4.77 -6.13 14.94
C GLY A 268 5.06 -5.95 13.45
N ALA A 269 4.29 -5.11 12.74
CA ALA A 269 4.73 -4.54 11.48
C ALA A 269 5.68 -3.37 11.76
N GLY A 270 6.60 -3.09 10.84
CA GLY A 270 7.51 -1.95 10.97
C GLY A 270 8.98 -2.33 10.91
N PHE A 271 9.80 -1.78 11.78
CA PHE A 271 11.25 -1.91 11.72
C PHE A 271 11.79 -2.43 13.06
N GLY A 272 12.55 -3.52 13.02
CA GLY A 272 13.23 -4.08 14.16
C GLY A 272 14.76 -3.93 14.04
N PRO A 273 15.50 -4.06 15.15
CA PRO A 273 16.93 -4.25 15.08
C PRO A 273 17.22 -5.52 14.27
N ARG A 274 18.10 -5.44 13.28
CA ARG A 274 18.61 -6.65 12.63
C ARG A 274 19.23 -7.54 13.69
N GLY A 275 18.83 -8.79 13.72
CA GLY A 275 19.60 -9.85 14.37
C GLY A 275 20.92 -9.98 13.60
N GLY A 276 21.92 -9.16 13.98
CA GLY A 276 23.22 -9.12 13.33
C GLY A 276 24.00 -10.37 13.65
N GLY A 277 24.06 -11.32 12.70
CA GLY A 277 25.19 -12.21 12.63
C GLY A 277 26.44 -11.39 12.26
N PRO A 278 27.65 -11.71 12.77
CA PRO A 278 28.86 -11.01 12.45
C PRO A 278 29.14 -11.07 10.95
N GLY A 279 29.06 -9.95 10.24
CA GLY A 279 29.37 -9.79 8.82
C GLY A 279 28.21 -9.47 7.87
N GLY A 280 26.98 -9.29 8.37
CA GLY A 280 25.86 -8.83 7.53
C GLY A 280 25.88 -7.31 7.31
N PRO A 281 25.41 -6.80 6.14
CA PRO A 281 25.35 -5.35 5.90
C PRO A 281 24.47 -4.68 6.94
N SER A 282 24.94 -3.58 7.49
CA SER A 282 24.19 -2.73 8.44
C SER A 282 22.95 -2.18 7.76
N GLY A 283 21.78 -2.61 8.18
CA GLY A 283 20.52 -2.11 7.68
C GLY A 283 19.39 -2.54 8.61
N THR A 284 18.37 -1.73 8.70
CA THR A 284 17.14 -2.01 9.45
C THR A 284 16.32 -3.06 8.72
N ASP A 285 16.04 -4.20 9.36
CA ASP A 285 15.13 -5.19 8.81
C ASP A 285 13.69 -4.74 8.98
N ARG A 286 12.98 -4.67 7.87
CA ARG A 286 11.54 -4.49 7.90
C ARG A 286 10.88 -5.77 8.39
N ALA A 287 10.19 -5.69 9.53
CA ALA A 287 9.36 -6.78 10.05
C ALA A 287 7.96 -6.73 9.43
N ARG A 288 7.45 -7.88 9.00
CA ARG A 288 6.06 -8.05 8.55
C ARG A 288 5.24 -8.75 9.62
N ALA A 289 4.05 -8.21 9.89
CA ALA A 289 3.10 -8.83 10.82
C ALA A 289 2.32 -9.99 10.17
N SER A 290 2.31 -10.09 8.83
CA SER A 290 1.59 -11.12 8.07
C SER A 290 2.47 -11.85 7.07
N CYS A 291 2.06 -13.07 6.71
CA CYS A 291 2.68 -13.84 5.63
C CYS A 291 1.87 -13.66 4.34
N CYS A 292 2.54 -13.19 3.26
CA CYS A 292 1.93 -13.00 1.94
C CYS A 292 1.66 -14.32 1.19
N LEU A 293 2.19 -15.45 1.66
CA LEU A 293 2.10 -16.78 1.05
C LEU A 293 2.69 -16.90 -0.38
N VAL A 294 3.44 -15.94 -0.85
CA VAL A 294 4.05 -15.98 -2.19
C VAL A 294 4.89 -17.24 -2.41
N TYR A 295 5.56 -17.73 -1.34
CA TYR A 295 6.35 -18.95 -1.38
C TYR A 295 5.55 -20.20 -1.79
N THR A 296 4.21 -20.18 -1.68
CA THR A 296 3.37 -21.32 -2.11
C THR A 296 3.17 -21.36 -3.62
N ALA A 297 3.37 -20.24 -4.30
CA ALA A 297 3.34 -20.13 -5.75
C ALA A 297 4.74 -20.16 -6.35
N GLU A 298 5.71 -19.63 -5.64
CA GLU A 298 7.12 -19.54 -6.05
C GLU A 298 8.01 -19.82 -4.82
N PRO A 299 8.35 -21.09 -4.57
CA PRO A 299 9.06 -21.51 -3.34
C PRO A 299 10.39 -20.80 -3.11
N ALA A 300 11.08 -20.40 -4.18
CA ALA A 300 12.35 -19.67 -4.10
C ALA A 300 12.15 -18.16 -3.80
N ALA A 301 10.94 -17.62 -3.97
CA ALA A 301 10.65 -16.20 -3.76
C ALA A 301 10.23 -15.96 -2.30
N MET A 302 11.17 -15.52 -1.49
CA MET A 302 10.90 -15.07 -0.12
C MET A 302 10.84 -13.55 -0.11
N CYS A 303 9.74 -13.00 0.39
CA CYS A 303 9.63 -11.55 0.56
C CYS A 303 10.56 -11.04 1.67
N GLY A 304 11.10 -9.83 1.52
CA GLY A 304 11.89 -9.18 2.56
C GLY A 304 11.09 -9.06 3.87
N GLY A 305 11.72 -9.37 5.00
CA GLY A 305 11.06 -9.39 6.31
C GLY A 305 10.03 -10.53 6.48
N CYS A 306 10.17 -11.62 5.74
CA CYS A 306 9.23 -12.75 5.82
C CYS A 306 9.20 -13.33 7.24
N PRO A 307 8.02 -13.41 7.91
CA PRO A 307 7.92 -13.91 9.28
C PRO A 307 8.21 -15.42 9.41
N ARG A 308 8.41 -16.12 8.29
CA ARG A 308 8.82 -17.53 8.29
C ARG A 308 10.34 -17.71 8.39
N VAL A 309 11.13 -16.72 7.95
CA VAL A 309 12.60 -16.77 8.02
C VAL A 309 13.09 -16.45 9.43
N THR A 310 12.36 -15.62 10.16
CA THR A 310 12.73 -15.17 11.51
C THR A 310 12.32 -16.15 12.63
N ARG A 311 11.71 -17.29 12.30
CA ARG A 311 11.23 -18.30 13.27
C ARG A 311 12.06 -19.59 13.31
N ASN A 312 13.24 -19.59 12.70
CA ASN A 312 14.20 -20.72 12.80
C ASN A 312 15.34 -20.34 13.75
#